data_0e2592c66df8b5c99da2806b363235f1
#
_entry.id   0e2592c66df8b5c99da2806b363235f1
#
_cell.length_a   1.000
_cell.length_b   1.000
_cell.length_c   1.000
_cell.angle_alpha   90.00
_cell.angle_beta   90.00
_cell.angle_gamma   90.00
#
_symmetry.space_group_name_H-M   'P 1'
#
loop_
_entity.id
_entity.type
_entity.pdbx_description
1 polymer ?
#
loop_
_entity_poly.entity_id
_entity_poly.type
_entity_poly.pdbx_seq_one_letter_code
_entity_poly.pdbx_strand_id
1 'polypeptide(L)'
;KWFAKGKGLEFNYLSFDEAFEYAVLEYPFSFWQYGRDCSKIPSPDTDTETKLNYFLDIVGLQFFSDSDMKAYASHYYQSGTEMGYYGYETEDFEGLLKYLPMDPHPSAVFMPDKMVKPFDASLTTQVFEWTKEADNMIYINGALDTWSATAAPPSDQNNSLYYFLEGKHHATARIASMNSQEKNLLIGKLEEWLGIEIK
;
A
#
# COMPACT_ATOMS: atom_id res chain seq x y z
N LYS A 1 -6.89 -18.98 -14.58
CA LYS A 1 -6.20 -20.26 -14.16
C LYS A 1 -4.96 -20.56 -15.02
N TRP A 2 -5.01 -20.45 -16.37
CA TRP A 2 -3.83 -20.72 -17.22
C TRP A 2 -2.64 -19.79 -16.91
N PHE A 3 -2.87 -18.50 -16.63
CA PHE A 3 -1.85 -17.54 -16.25
C PHE A 3 -1.12 -17.94 -14.96
N ALA A 4 -1.87 -18.29 -13.92
CA ALA A 4 -1.31 -18.72 -12.65
C ALA A 4 -0.49 -20.01 -12.80
N LYS A 5 -1.01 -20.99 -13.55
CA LYS A 5 -0.31 -22.24 -13.84
C LYS A 5 0.99 -22.01 -14.62
N GLY A 6 0.97 -21.11 -15.61
CA GLY A 6 2.16 -20.77 -16.40
C GLY A 6 3.26 -20.09 -15.57
N LYS A 7 2.92 -19.43 -14.46
CA LYS A 7 3.86 -18.81 -13.52
C LYS A 7 4.19 -19.65 -12.30
N GLY A 8 3.65 -20.88 -12.18
CA GLY A 8 3.86 -21.76 -11.03
C GLY A 8 3.27 -21.23 -9.72
N LEU A 9 2.23 -20.38 -9.79
CA LEU A 9 1.57 -19.83 -8.61
C LEU A 9 0.65 -20.87 -7.99
N GLU A 10 0.77 -21.04 -6.68
CA GLU A 10 -0.07 -21.92 -5.86
C GLU A 10 -1.04 -21.08 -5.02
N PHE A 11 -2.27 -21.59 -4.84
CA PHE A 11 -3.36 -20.97 -4.12
C PHE A 11 -4.03 -22.03 -3.22
N ASN A 12 -3.50 -22.22 -2.01
CA ASN A 12 -4.01 -23.14 -1.01
C ASN A 12 -4.62 -22.40 0.19
N TYR A 13 -4.16 -21.19 0.51
CA TYR A 13 -4.75 -20.33 1.53
C TYR A 13 -6.03 -19.67 1.04
N LEU A 14 -6.00 -19.17 -0.19
CA LEU A 14 -7.15 -18.72 -0.96
C LEU A 14 -7.37 -19.66 -2.13
N SER A 15 -8.60 -19.91 -2.52
CA SER A 15 -8.84 -20.47 -3.85
C SER A 15 -8.40 -19.46 -4.92
N PHE A 16 -8.09 -19.93 -6.12
CA PHE A 16 -7.76 -19.04 -7.24
C PHE A 16 -8.87 -18.01 -7.51
N ASP A 17 -10.11 -18.43 -7.35
CA ASP A 17 -11.29 -17.59 -7.65
C ASP A 17 -11.45 -16.50 -6.58
N GLU A 18 -11.21 -16.79 -5.30
CA GLU A 18 -11.14 -15.78 -4.22
C GLU A 18 -9.96 -14.82 -4.44
N ALA A 19 -8.77 -15.35 -4.75
CA ALA A 19 -7.60 -14.52 -5.04
C ALA A 19 -7.84 -13.57 -6.22
N PHE A 20 -8.59 -14.00 -7.23
CA PHE A 20 -8.95 -13.14 -8.35
C PHE A 20 -9.93 -12.03 -7.95
N GLU A 21 -10.94 -12.32 -7.14
CA GLU A 21 -11.86 -11.31 -6.63
C GLU A 21 -11.16 -10.31 -5.70
N TYR A 22 -10.25 -10.76 -4.81
CA TYR A 22 -9.38 -9.84 -4.05
C TYR A 22 -8.55 -8.95 -4.98
N ALA A 23 -7.98 -9.50 -6.04
CA ALA A 23 -7.23 -8.69 -7.01
C ALA A 23 -8.11 -7.65 -7.69
N VAL A 24 -9.38 -7.94 -7.97
CA VAL A 24 -10.33 -6.96 -8.51
C VAL A 24 -10.58 -5.82 -7.52
N LEU A 25 -10.78 -6.14 -6.24
CA LEU A 25 -10.98 -5.14 -5.19
C LEU A 25 -9.70 -4.32 -4.92
N GLU A 26 -8.53 -4.93 -5.08
CA GLU A 26 -7.21 -4.28 -4.92
C GLU A 26 -6.85 -3.36 -6.10
N TYR A 27 -7.47 -3.53 -7.26
CA TYR A 27 -7.10 -2.80 -8.46
C TYR A 27 -7.03 -1.28 -8.29
N PRO A 28 -8.01 -0.57 -7.71
CA PRO A 28 -7.93 0.88 -7.55
C PRO A 28 -6.76 1.30 -6.62
N PHE A 29 -6.47 0.55 -5.57
CA PHE A 29 -5.36 0.83 -4.67
C PHE A 29 -4.02 0.70 -5.40
N SER A 30 -3.79 -0.43 -6.06
CA SER A 30 -2.57 -0.67 -6.85
C SER A 30 -2.42 0.33 -8.00
N PHE A 31 -3.52 0.71 -8.66
CA PHE A 31 -3.51 1.69 -9.73
C PHE A 31 -2.98 3.05 -9.25
N TRP A 32 -3.55 3.59 -8.20
CA TRP A 32 -3.18 4.89 -7.67
C TRP A 32 -1.85 4.87 -6.91
N GLN A 33 -1.58 3.82 -6.13
CA GLN A 33 -0.33 3.66 -5.38
C GLN A 33 0.92 3.78 -6.28
N TYR A 34 0.84 3.33 -7.52
CA TYR A 34 1.95 3.38 -8.47
C TYR A 34 1.78 4.45 -9.55
N GLY A 35 0.85 5.39 -9.39
CA GLY A 35 0.66 6.53 -10.27
C GLY A 35 0.41 6.14 -11.73
N ARG A 36 -0.47 5.18 -11.95
CA ARG A 36 -0.82 4.72 -13.29
C ARG A 36 -1.62 5.79 -14.05
N ASP A 37 -1.54 5.75 -15.37
CA ASP A 37 -2.17 6.73 -16.27
C ASP A 37 -3.58 6.26 -16.68
N CYS A 38 -4.61 7.03 -16.31
CA CYS A 38 -6.00 6.74 -16.67
C CYS A 38 -6.23 6.63 -18.19
N SER A 39 -5.44 7.33 -19.01
CA SER A 39 -5.55 7.26 -20.46
C SER A 39 -5.15 5.90 -21.05
N LYS A 40 -4.50 5.05 -20.25
CA LYS A 40 -4.06 3.70 -20.61
C LYS A 40 -5.08 2.62 -20.25
N ILE A 41 -6.12 2.97 -19.49
CA ILE A 41 -7.18 2.01 -19.15
C ILE A 41 -7.87 1.55 -20.45
N PRO A 42 -7.93 0.23 -20.73
CA PRO A 42 -8.59 -0.27 -21.91
C PRO A 42 -10.07 0.13 -21.97
N SER A 43 -10.55 0.51 -23.17
CA SER A 43 -11.97 0.78 -23.40
C SER A 43 -12.83 -0.46 -23.04
N PRO A 44 -14.10 -0.27 -22.62
CA PRO A 44 -15.04 -1.37 -22.42
C PRO A 44 -15.17 -2.31 -23.62
N ASP A 45 -15.03 -1.79 -24.84
CA ASP A 45 -15.12 -2.56 -26.10
C ASP A 45 -13.84 -3.32 -26.46
N THR A 46 -12.75 -3.11 -25.73
CA THR A 46 -11.50 -3.87 -25.92
C THR A 46 -11.73 -5.35 -25.63
N ASP A 47 -11.04 -6.23 -26.35
CA ASP A 47 -11.15 -7.68 -26.13
C ASP A 47 -10.77 -8.09 -24.69
N THR A 48 -11.31 -9.23 -24.28
CA THR A 48 -11.16 -9.70 -22.90
C THR A 48 -9.70 -10.03 -22.54
N GLU A 49 -8.91 -10.53 -23.48
CA GLU A 49 -7.52 -10.88 -23.22
C GLU A 49 -6.67 -9.63 -22.96
N THR A 50 -6.84 -8.60 -23.77
CA THR A 50 -6.14 -7.31 -23.55
C THR A 50 -6.53 -6.67 -22.23
N LYS A 51 -7.82 -6.65 -21.87
CA LYS A 51 -8.28 -6.15 -20.56
C LYS A 51 -7.70 -6.95 -19.41
N LEU A 52 -7.70 -8.29 -19.50
CA LEU A 52 -7.14 -9.16 -18.47
C LEU A 52 -5.63 -8.96 -18.30
N ASN A 53 -4.88 -8.86 -19.39
CA ASN A 53 -3.44 -8.63 -19.32
C ASN A 53 -3.11 -7.28 -18.69
N TYR A 54 -3.84 -6.23 -19.07
CA TYR A 54 -3.72 -4.92 -18.45
C TYR A 54 -4.00 -4.97 -16.94
N PHE A 55 -5.11 -5.60 -16.54
CA PHE A 55 -5.49 -5.77 -15.14
C PHE A 55 -4.40 -6.51 -14.34
N LEU A 56 -3.89 -7.63 -14.87
CA LEU A 56 -2.85 -8.42 -14.21
C LEU A 56 -1.49 -7.70 -14.12
N ASP A 57 -1.20 -6.77 -15.04
CA ASP A 57 -0.01 -5.91 -14.97
C ASP A 57 -0.11 -4.88 -13.83
N ILE A 58 -1.32 -4.42 -13.53
CA ILE A 58 -1.56 -3.45 -12.46
C ILE A 58 -1.49 -4.13 -11.08
N VAL A 59 -2.27 -5.19 -10.87
CA VAL A 59 -2.48 -5.75 -9.52
C VAL A 59 -1.40 -6.78 -9.14
N GLY A 60 -0.91 -7.55 -10.11
CA GLY A 60 0.05 -8.60 -9.81
C GLY A 60 -0.55 -9.75 -8.99
N LEU A 61 -1.30 -10.65 -9.64
CA LEU A 61 -2.02 -11.75 -8.98
C LEU A 61 -1.14 -12.63 -8.05
N GLN A 62 0.19 -12.65 -8.27
CA GLN A 62 1.14 -13.36 -7.40
C GLN A 62 1.10 -12.87 -5.95
N PHE A 63 0.72 -11.61 -5.69
CA PHE A 63 0.60 -11.07 -4.34
C PHE A 63 -0.37 -11.87 -3.46
N PHE A 64 -1.37 -12.50 -4.08
CA PHE A 64 -2.37 -13.34 -3.42
C PHE A 64 -2.00 -14.82 -3.44
N SER A 65 -0.82 -15.20 -3.91
CA SER A 65 -0.34 -16.59 -3.92
C SER A 65 0.23 -17.00 -2.57
N ASP A 66 0.31 -18.31 -2.34
CA ASP A 66 0.87 -18.88 -1.11
C ASP A 66 2.31 -18.41 -0.83
N SER A 67 3.12 -18.22 -1.88
CA SER A 67 4.50 -17.76 -1.72
C SER A 67 4.59 -16.36 -1.17
N ASP A 68 3.80 -15.43 -1.71
CA ASP A 68 3.81 -14.04 -1.29
C ASP A 68 3.11 -13.87 0.08
N MET A 69 2.02 -14.59 0.33
CA MET A 69 1.39 -14.62 1.64
C MET A 69 2.36 -15.08 2.73
N LYS A 70 3.19 -16.09 2.47
CA LYS A 70 4.25 -16.55 3.39
C LYS A 70 5.36 -15.51 3.53
N ALA A 71 5.79 -14.89 2.44
CA ALA A 71 6.84 -13.86 2.47
C ALA A 71 6.44 -12.64 3.31
N TYR A 72 5.16 -12.26 3.27
CA TYR A 72 4.61 -11.12 4.04
C TYR A 72 3.92 -11.53 5.34
N ALA A 73 4.07 -12.77 5.82
CA ALA A 73 3.36 -13.29 6.99
C ALA A 73 3.54 -12.43 8.25
N SER A 74 4.73 -11.88 8.50
CA SER A 74 4.98 -10.98 9.64
C SER A 74 4.21 -9.67 9.52
N HIS A 75 4.12 -9.11 8.31
CA HIS A 75 3.31 -7.91 8.04
C HIS A 75 1.83 -8.19 8.28
N TYR A 76 1.29 -9.28 7.76
CA TYR A 76 -0.11 -9.63 7.98
C TYR A 76 -0.43 -9.95 9.44
N TYR A 77 0.51 -10.58 10.16
CA TYR A 77 0.36 -10.79 11.59
C TYR A 77 0.27 -9.45 12.35
N GLN A 78 1.17 -8.52 12.08
CA GLN A 78 1.14 -7.20 12.70
C GLN A 78 -0.13 -6.42 12.30
N SER A 79 -0.54 -6.49 11.04
CA SER A 79 -1.78 -5.85 10.58
C SER A 79 -3.00 -6.42 11.30
N GLY A 80 -3.08 -7.75 11.45
CA GLY A 80 -4.20 -8.42 12.09
C GLY A 80 -4.24 -8.29 13.61
N THR A 81 -3.15 -7.90 14.26
CA THR A 81 -3.05 -7.84 15.73
C THR A 81 -2.85 -6.44 16.30
N GLU A 82 -2.30 -5.49 15.54
CA GLU A 82 -1.87 -4.20 16.07
C GLU A 82 -2.14 -3.00 15.16
N MET A 83 -1.80 -3.09 13.86
CA MET A 83 -1.87 -1.94 12.96
C MET A 83 -3.26 -1.74 12.33
N GLY A 84 -4.01 -2.81 12.14
CA GLY A 84 -5.12 -2.80 11.23
C GLY A 84 -4.68 -2.94 9.76
N TYR A 85 -5.66 -3.05 8.90
CA TYR A 85 -5.50 -3.06 7.45
C TYR A 85 -6.68 -2.34 6.83
N TYR A 86 -6.53 -1.83 5.62
CA TYR A 86 -7.66 -1.23 4.93
C TYR A 86 -8.69 -2.28 4.52
N GLY A 87 -9.96 -1.91 4.53
CA GLY A 87 -11.05 -2.68 3.96
C GLY A 87 -11.30 -2.29 2.50
N TYR A 88 -12.23 -3.00 1.86
CA TYR A 88 -12.65 -2.70 0.50
C TYR A 88 -14.08 -2.13 0.49
N GLU A 89 -14.30 -1.10 -0.30
CA GLU A 89 -15.62 -0.63 -0.67
C GLU A 89 -16.25 -1.62 -1.65
N THR A 90 -17.27 -2.34 -1.23
CA THR A 90 -17.83 -3.45 -2.02
C THR A 90 -19.25 -3.19 -2.55
N GLU A 91 -19.86 -2.06 -2.22
CA GLU A 91 -21.23 -1.72 -2.64
C GLU A 91 -21.40 -1.77 -4.16
N ASP A 92 -20.42 -1.24 -4.92
CA ASP A 92 -20.44 -1.25 -6.39
C ASP A 92 -20.29 -2.66 -6.99
N PHE A 93 -19.94 -3.64 -6.17
CA PHE A 93 -19.75 -5.05 -6.57
C PHE A 93 -20.90 -5.96 -6.12
N GLU A 94 -22.00 -5.39 -5.63
CA GLU A 94 -23.16 -6.18 -5.21
C GLU A 94 -23.68 -7.09 -6.34
N GLY A 95 -23.79 -8.38 -6.05
CA GLY A 95 -24.18 -9.41 -7.02
C GLY A 95 -23.09 -9.79 -8.04
N LEU A 96 -21.92 -9.13 -8.04
CA LEU A 96 -20.76 -9.44 -8.90
C LEU A 96 -19.76 -10.34 -8.19
N LEU A 97 -19.51 -10.13 -6.90
CA LEU A 97 -18.69 -11.05 -6.08
C LEU A 97 -19.43 -12.37 -5.89
N LYS A 98 -18.74 -13.48 -6.13
CA LYS A 98 -19.29 -14.84 -6.09
C LYS A 98 -18.58 -15.73 -5.07
N TYR A 99 -17.38 -15.42 -4.72
CA TYR A 99 -16.50 -16.21 -3.87
C TYR A 99 -16.16 -15.49 -2.57
N LEU A 100 -16.06 -14.16 -2.60
CA LEU A 100 -15.84 -13.35 -1.39
C LEU A 100 -17.15 -12.89 -0.78
N PRO A 101 -17.22 -12.76 0.55
CA PRO A 101 -18.34 -12.07 1.21
C PRO A 101 -18.35 -10.58 0.84
N MET A 102 -19.46 -9.89 1.13
CA MET A 102 -19.59 -8.44 0.90
C MET A 102 -18.78 -7.59 1.89
N ASP A 103 -18.14 -8.19 2.88
CA ASP A 103 -17.18 -7.53 3.79
C ASP A 103 -15.90 -8.39 3.89
N PRO A 104 -15.10 -8.44 2.82
CA PRO A 104 -13.91 -9.26 2.77
C PRO A 104 -12.74 -8.52 3.40
N HIS A 105 -12.47 -8.75 4.69
CA HIS A 105 -11.37 -8.09 5.38
C HIS A 105 -10.04 -8.86 5.17
N PRO A 106 -9.02 -8.25 4.53
CA PRO A 106 -7.75 -8.92 4.22
C PRO A 106 -7.07 -9.54 5.45
N SER A 107 -7.06 -8.86 6.58
CA SER A 107 -6.45 -9.38 7.82
C SER A 107 -7.03 -10.70 8.29
N ALA A 108 -8.30 -10.97 8.03
CA ALA A 108 -8.93 -12.24 8.42
C ALA A 108 -8.40 -13.44 7.63
N VAL A 109 -7.90 -13.19 6.41
CA VAL A 109 -7.45 -14.24 5.47
C VAL A 109 -5.94 -14.36 5.43
N PHE A 110 -5.23 -13.22 5.43
CA PHE A 110 -3.79 -13.21 5.21
C PHE A 110 -2.98 -13.35 6.49
N MET A 111 -3.61 -13.22 7.66
CA MET A 111 -2.93 -13.49 8.93
C MET A 111 -2.51 -14.96 9.00
N PRO A 112 -1.26 -15.25 9.42
CA PRO A 112 -0.79 -16.63 9.54
C PRO A 112 -1.71 -17.50 10.39
N ASP A 113 -2.01 -18.70 9.92
CA ASP A 113 -2.86 -19.68 10.59
C ASP A 113 -2.45 -19.90 12.05
N LYS A 114 -3.44 -19.99 12.92
CA LYS A 114 -3.33 -20.32 14.34
C LYS A 114 -2.59 -19.29 15.22
N MET A 115 -2.18 -18.14 14.68
CA MET A 115 -1.61 -17.07 15.46
C MET A 115 -2.72 -16.10 15.89
N VAL A 116 -3.64 -16.56 16.71
CA VAL A 116 -4.78 -15.76 17.17
C VAL A 116 -4.38 -14.97 18.42
N LYS A 117 -3.99 -13.73 18.25
CA LYS A 117 -3.89 -12.72 19.30
C LYS A 117 -5.05 -11.74 19.09
N PRO A 118 -5.75 -11.32 20.15
CA PRO A 118 -6.74 -10.25 20.03
C PRO A 118 -6.14 -8.99 19.42
N PHE A 119 -6.92 -8.29 18.59
CA PHE A 119 -6.48 -7.02 18.01
C PHE A 119 -6.36 -5.96 19.11
N ASP A 120 -5.22 -5.30 19.18
CA ASP A 120 -4.92 -4.20 20.13
C ASP A 120 -4.06 -3.14 19.43
N ALA A 121 -4.68 -2.05 19.01
CA ALA A 121 -4.02 -0.93 18.35
C ALA A 121 -3.36 0.07 19.34
N SER A 122 -3.38 -0.18 20.63
CA SER A 122 -2.97 0.82 21.65
C SER A 122 -1.54 1.31 21.45
N LEU A 123 -0.59 0.41 21.16
CA LEU A 123 0.81 0.78 20.92
C LEU A 123 0.99 1.55 19.61
N THR A 124 0.41 1.09 18.53
CA THR A 124 0.51 1.77 17.22
C THR A 124 -0.16 3.14 17.24
N THR A 125 -1.27 3.27 17.96
CA THR A 125 -1.93 4.57 18.19
C THR A 125 -1.02 5.51 18.99
N GLN A 126 -0.37 5.03 20.07
CA GLN A 126 0.59 5.85 20.82
C GLN A 126 1.77 6.29 19.95
N VAL A 127 2.32 5.41 19.12
CA VAL A 127 3.39 5.77 18.18
C VAL A 127 2.89 6.83 17.19
N PHE A 128 1.69 6.68 16.64
CA PHE A 128 1.14 7.68 15.73
C PHE A 128 0.95 9.03 16.41
N GLU A 129 0.40 9.09 17.62
CA GLU A 129 0.27 10.35 18.37
C GLU A 129 1.64 10.96 18.66
N TRP A 130 2.63 10.15 19.03
CA TRP A 130 4.01 10.62 19.21
C TRP A 130 4.60 11.23 17.93
N THR A 131 4.31 10.68 16.75
CA THR A 131 4.84 11.26 15.48
C THR A 131 4.37 12.67 15.21
N LYS A 132 3.24 13.10 15.78
CA LYS A 132 2.70 14.47 15.62
C LYS A 132 3.50 15.51 16.41
N GLU A 133 4.18 15.08 17.48
CA GLU A 133 4.94 15.93 18.38
C GLU A 133 6.45 15.74 18.27
N ALA A 134 6.88 14.70 17.55
CA ALA A 134 8.28 14.31 17.46
C ALA A 134 9.14 15.38 16.77
N ASP A 135 10.27 15.71 17.39
CA ASP A 135 11.30 16.57 16.81
C ASP A 135 12.31 15.78 15.97
N ASN A 136 12.97 16.49 15.05
CA ASN A 136 14.07 15.97 14.23
C ASN A 136 13.68 14.77 13.37
N MET A 137 12.44 14.78 12.88
CA MET A 137 11.91 13.77 11.95
C MET A 137 11.82 14.33 10.52
N ILE A 138 12.01 13.48 9.54
CA ILE A 138 11.77 13.80 8.13
C ILE A 138 10.74 12.84 7.58
N TYR A 139 9.58 13.36 7.24
CA TYR A 139 8.47 12.62 6.65
C TYR A 139 8.45 12.88 5.15
N ILE A 140 8.54 11.83 4.34
CA ILE A 140 8.55 11.93 2.86
C ILE A 140 7.43 11.06 2.31
N ASN A 141 6.43 11.71 1.74
CA ASN A 141 5.25 11.09 1.19
C ASN A 141 5.09 11.47 -0.28
N GLY A 142 4.47 10.60 -1.06
CA GLY A 142 4.08 10.89 -2.45
C GLY A 142 2.65 11.42 -2.51
N ALA A 143 2.40 12.52 -3.21
CA ALA A 143 1.06 13.07 -3.35
C ALA A 143 0.09 12.15 -4.11
N LEU A 144 0.61 11.20 -4.89
CA LEU A 144 -0.15 10.17 -5.61
C LEU A 144 -0.15 8.80 -4.91
N ASP A 145 0.48 8.67 -3.75
CA ASP A 145 0.53 7.41 -3.01
C ASP A 145 -0.70 7.27 -2.10
N THR A 146 -1.49 6.23 -2.28
CA THR A 146 -2.67 5.95 -1.44
C THR A 146 -2.31 5.77 0.04
N TRP A 147 -1.13 5.24 0.35
CA TRP A 147 -0.63 5.12 1.72
C TRP A 147 -0.36 6.46 2.41
N SER A 148 -0.20 7.53 1.63
CA SER A 148 -0.04 8.88 2.19
C SER A 148 -1.28 9.38 2.95
N ALA A 149 -2.42 8.71 2.83
CA ALA A 149 -3.61 8.98 3.63
C ALA A 149 -3.37 8.74 5.15
N THR A 150 -2.38 7.93 5.50
CA THR A 150 -2.01 7.63 6.90
C THR A 150 -0.74 8.38 7.35
N ALA A 151 -0.26 9.34 6.57
CA ALA A 151 0.93 10.12 6.90
C ALA A 151 0.73 10.93 8.18
N ALA A 152 1.83 11.15 8.93
CA ALA A 152 1.82 12.08 10.03
C ALA A 152 1.43 13.48 9.52
N PRO A 153 0.45 14.15 10.14
CA PRO A 153 0.03 15.48 9.71
C PRO A 153 1.18 16.48 9.91
N PRO A 154 1.38 17.41 8.95
CA PRO A 154 2.34 18.49 9.14
C PRO A 154 2.04 19.31 10.41
N SER A 155 3.10 19.69 11.13
CA SER A 155 3.01 20.51 12.34
C SER A 155 4.05 21.63 12.28
N ASP A 156 3.69 22.81 12.77
CA ASP A 156 4.59 23.93 13.02
C ASP A 156 5.04 24.03 14.49
N GLN A 157 4.60 23.09 15.32
CA GLN A 157 4.89 23.04 16.76
C GLN A 157 6.15 22.22 17.07
N ASN A 158 6.72 21.53 16.07
CA ASN A 158 7.89 20.67 16.24
C ASN A 158 8.99 21.02 15.21
N ASN A 159 10.21 20.58 15.49
CA ASN A 159 11.37 20.76 14.63
C ASN A 159 11.52 19.61 13.63
N SER A 160 10.47 19.36 12.82
CA SER A 160 10.44 18.26 11.83
C SER A 160 10.15 18.78 10.42
N LEU A 161 10.47 18.00 9.40
CA LEU A 161 10.21 18.31 8.00
C LEU A 161 9.15 17.38 7.42
N TYR A 162 8.22 17.95 6.66
CA TYR A 162 7.12 17.23 6.04
C TYR A 162 7.10 17.50 4.54
N TYR A 163 7.26 16.43 3.76
CA TYR A 163 7.21 16.48 2.31
C TYR A 163 6.07 15.65 1.77
N PHE A 164 5.21 16.27 0.97
CA PHE A 164 4.27 15.62 0.06
C PHE A 164 4.73 15.95 -1.36
N LEU A 165 5.54 15.06 -1.94
CA LEU A 165 6.17 15.30 -3.22
C LEU A 165 5.16 15.22 -4.36
N GLU A 166 4.93 16.38 -5.00
CA GLU A 166 3.97 16.53 -6.10
C GLU A 166 4.30 15.61 -7.27
N GLY A 167 3.28 14.93 -7.82
CA GLY A 167 3.44 13.99 -8.93
C GLY A 167 4.25 12.73 -8.60
N LYS A 168 4.59 12.47 -7.33
CA LYS A 168 5.29 11.26 -6.90
C LYS A 168 4.33 10.26 -6.29
N HIS A 169 4.60 8.99 -6.53
CA HIS A 169 3.84 7.84 -6.04
C HIS A 169 4.74 6.94 -5.17
N HIS A 170 4.23 5.83 -4.68
CA HIS A 170 4.88 4.93 -3.73
C HIS A 170 6.33 4.57 -4.11
N ALA A 171 6.59 4.26 -5.36
CA ALA A 171 7.93 3.89 -5.83
C ALA A 171 8.85 5.09 -6.12
N THR A 172 8.32 6.31 -6.22
CA THR A 172 9.07 7.50 -6.66
C THR A 172 9.20 8.59 -5.60
N ALA A 173 8.46 8.55 -4.50
CA ALA A 173 8.61 9.47 -3.38
C ALA A 173 9.90 9.18 -2.61
N ARG A 174 11.01 9.75 -3.07
CA ARG A 174 12.37 9.52 -2.56
C ARG A 174 13.15 10.84 -2.55
N ILE A 175 14.15 10.95 -1.68
CA ILE A 175 15.09 12.10 -1.66
C ILE A 175 15.70 12.31 -3.05
N ALA A 176 16.05 11.24 -3.76
CA ALA A 176 16.59 11.31 -5.11
C ALA A 176 15.70 12.02 -6.12
N SER A 177 14.37 11.98 -5.93
CA SER A 177 13.38 12.57 -6.82
C SER A 177 12.91 13.98 -6.41
N MET A 178 13.39 14.49 -5.30
CA MET A 178 13.16 15.87 -4.87
C MET A 178 13.75 16.87 -5.85
N ASN A 179 13.11 18.03 -5.98
CA ASN A 179 13.69 19.15 -6.69
C ASN A 179 14.86 19.79 -5.88
N SER A 180 15.57 20.73 -6.48
CA SER A 180 16.74 21.34 -5.83
C SER A 180 16.38 22.12 -4.56
N GLN A 181 15.22 22.77 -4.51
CA GLN A 181 14.78 23.51 -3.35
C GLN A 181 14.44 22.59 -2.18
N GLU A 182 13.70 21.52 -2.43
CA GLU A 182 13.36 20.49 -1.43
C GLU A 182 14.63 19.83 -0.87
N LYS A 183 15.59 19.47 -1.74
CA LYS A 183 16.87 18.89 -1.33
C LYS A 183 17.69 19.83 -0.47
N ASN A 184 17.80 21.09 -0.87
CA ASN A 184 18.58 22.09 -0.12
C ASN A 184 17.99 22.34 1.27
N LEU A 185 16.66 22.40 1.40
CA LEU A 185 15.99 22.50 2.70
C LEU A 185 16.27 21.27 3.57
N LEU A 186 16.18 20.07 3.00
CA LEU A 186 16.47 18.82 3.71
C LEU A 186 17.92 18.76 4.17
N ILE A 187 18.88 19.06 3.28
CA ILE A 187 20.31 19.05 3.60
C ILE A 187 20.62 20.08 4.68
N GLY A 188 20.16 21.33 4.52
CA GLY A 188 20.39 22.38 5.50
C GLY A 188 19.83 22.04 6.89
N LYS A 189 18.69 21.34 6.95
CA LYS A 189 18.11 20.88 8.19
C LYS A 189 18.90 19.74 8.84
N LEU A 190 19.39 18.81 8.03
CA LEU A 190 20.29 17.75 8.51
C LEU A 190 21.62 18.33 9.03
N GLU A 191 22.19 19.32 8.36
CA GLU A 191 23.41 20.03 8.81
C GLU A 191 23.17 20.72 10.15
N GLU A 192 22.03 21.39 10.30
CA GLU A 192 21.64 22.02 11.59
C GLU A 192 21.55 20.98 12.72
N TRP A 193 20.86 19.86 12.49
CA TRP A 193 20.64 18.84 13.53
C TRP A 193 21.91 18.07 13.89
N LEU A 194 22.76 17.80 12.93
CA LEU A 194 23.96 16.99 13.12
C LEU A 194 25.20 17.83 13.47
N GLY A 195 25.17 19.14 13.26
CA GLY A 195 26.31 20.02 13.47
C GLY A 195 27.49 19.76 12.52
N ILE A 196 27.19 19.29 11.31
CA ILE A 196 28.18 18.95 10.27
C ILE A 196 27.82 19.58 8.95
N GLU A 197 28.79 19.75 8.05
CA GLU A 197 28.57 20.11 6.64
C GLU A 197 28.45 18.84 5.80
N ILE A 198 27.37 18.73 5.02
CA ILE A 198 27.12 17.60 4.10
C ILE A 198 27.66 17.99 2.70
N LYS A 199 28.63 17.28 2.20
CA LYS A 199 29.30 17.51 0.89
C LYS A 199 28.65 16.70 -0.22
#